data_6b51ac4ca0c6933c1e1a99b2faabd118
#
_entry.id   6b51ac4ca0c6933c1e1a99b2faabd118
#
_cell.length_a   1.000
_cell.length_b   1.000
_cell.length_c   1.000
_cell.angle_alpha   90.00
_cell.angle_beta   90.00
_cell.angle_gamma   90.00
#
_symmetry.space_group_name_H-M   'P 1'
#
loop_
_entity.id
_entity.type
_entity.pdbx_description
1 polymer ?
#
loop_
_entity_poly.entity_id
_entity_poly.type
_entity_poly.pdbx_seq_one_letter_code
_entity_poly.pdbx_strand_id
1 'polypeptide(L)'
;MHTYSHDYAKVYASVDSYFQDLDQVAQIVKEEIGYVPCFIRFPGGSSNTISASYTRGIMSTLTKEVQARGYQYYDWNGSSGDGAVRTTEQLVAQATSFHDNNIVLLSHDSAAKDTTVEALPQIIEYYQSQGYVFKALDLNSYVAHHGVNN
;
A
#
# COMPACT_ATOMS: atom_id res chain seq x y z
N MET A 1 7.08 -3.55 -1.46
CA MET A 1 6.94 -3.68 -2.93
C MET A 1 5.47 -3.62 -3.32
N HIS A 2 5.11 -3.21 -4.55
CA HIS A 2 3.72 -2.95 -4.95
C HIS A 2 3.47 -3.35 -6.41
N THR A 3 3.65 -4.61 -6.76
CA THR A 3 3.57 -5.20 -8.11
C THR A 3 4.36 -4.41 -9.19
N TYR A 4 4.67 -5.06 -10.29
CA TYR A 4 5.41 -4.43 -11.38
C TYR A 4 4.49 -3.66 -12.36
N SER A 5 3.44 -4.32 -12.82
CA SER A 5 2.55 -3.75 -13.84
C SER A 5 1.42 -2.89 -13.27
N HIS A 6 0.99 -3.14 -12.03
CA HIS A 6 -0.24 -2.60 -11.45
C HIS A 6 -1.49 -2.77 -12.34
N ASP A 7 -1.44 -3.72 -13.27
CA ASP A 7 -2.54 -4.05 -14.18
C ASP A 7 -3.39 -5.16 -13.55
N TYR A 8 -4.59 -4.82 -13.10
CA TYR A 8 -5.49 -5.77 -12.41
C TYR A 8 -5.81 -7.01 -13.25
N ALA A 9 -5.94 -6.87 -14.58
CA ALA A 9 -6.22 -7.99 -15.47
C ALA A 9 -5.05 -8.98 -15.54
N LYS A 10 -3.82 -8.52 -15.33
CA LYS A 10 -2.62 -9.36 -15.26
C LYS A 10 -2.40 -9.86 -13.83
N VAL A 11 -2.35 -8.94 -12.89
CA VAL A 11 -2.01 -9.23 -11.48
C VAL A 11 -3.00 -10.20 -10.84
N TYR A 12 -4.30 -10.06 -11.14
CA TYR A 12 -5.35 -10.90 -10.54
C TYR A 12 -5.91 -11.99 -11.47
N ALA A 13 -5.25 -12.28 -12.58
CA ALA A 13 -5.63 -13.37 -13.47
C ALA A 13 -5.50 -14.75 -12.77
N SER A 14 -4.49 -14.94 -11.93
CA SER A 14 -4.27 -16.13 -11.11
C SER A 14 -3.28 -15.83 -9.99
N VAL A 15 -3.14 -16.76 -9.04
CA VAL A 15 -2.11 -16.70 -7.99
C VAL A 15 -0.71 -16.68 -8.62
N ASP A 16 -0.47 -17.51 -9.60
CA ASP A 16 0.82 -17.57 -10.30
C ASP A 16 1.13 -16.26 -11.04
N SER A 17 0.14 -15.66 -11.70
CA SER A 17 0.30 -14.36 -12.38
C SER A 17 0.65 -13.25 -11.39
N TYR A 18 0.04 -13.25 -10.21
CA TYR A 18 0.38 -12.31 -9.15
C TYR A 18 1.85 -12.41 -8.74
N PHE A 19 2.33 -13.64 -8.48
CA PHE A 19 3.72 -13.83 -8.06
C PHE A 19 4.72 -13.57 -9.18
N GLN A 20 4.40 -13.90 -10.42
CA GLN A 20 5.25 -13.53 -11.57
C GLN A 20 5.42 -12.01 -11.70
N ASP A 21 4.35 -11.25 -11.49
CA ASP A 21 4.39 -9.78 -11.52
C ASP A 21 5.16 -9.22 -10.30
N LEU A 22 4.95 -9.78 -9.11
CA LEU A 22 5.67 -9.40 -7.89
C LEU A 22 7.17 -9.72 -8.00
N ASP A 23 7.54 -10.86 -8.58
CA ASP A 23 8.93 -11.26 -8.75
C ASP A 23 9.68 -10.32 -9.70
N GLN A 24 9.02 -9.73 -10.70
CA GLN A 24 9.63 -8.74 -11.58
C GLN A 24 10.05 -7.48 -10.81
N VAL A 25 9.17 -6.92 -9.97
CA VAL A 25 9.53 -5.77 -9.15
C VAL A 25 10.56 -6.15 -8.07
N ALA A 26 10.48 -7.36 -7.53
CA ALA A 26 11.45 -7.86 -6.56
C ALA A 26 12.87 -7.92 -7.15
N GLN A 27 13.01 -8.37 -8.40
CA GLN A 27 14.29 -8.42 -9.09
C GLN A 27 14.87 -7.00 -9.29
N ILE A 28 14.07 -6.04 -9.76
CA ILE A 28 14.49 -4.65 -9.94
C ILE A 28 14.96 -4.05 -8.62
N VAL A 29 14.15 -4.20 -7.57
CA VAL A 29 14.50 -3.65 -6.24
C VAL A 29 15.79 -4.29 -5.71
N LYS A 30 15.97 -5.61 -5.91
CA LYS A 30 17.20 -6.29 -5.52
C LYS A 30 18.43 -5.75 -6.25
N GLU A 31 18.31 -5.43 -7.54
CA GLU A 31 19.40 -4.85 -8.32
C GLU A 31 19.77 -3.45 -7.82
N GLU A 32 18.78 -2.64 -7.40
CA GLU A 32 18.98 -1.28 -6.95
C GLU A 32 19.50 -1.17 -5.49
N ILE A 33 18.97 -1.99 -4.57
CA ILE A 33 19.28 -1.87 -3.13
C ILE A 33 19.98 -3.09 -2.53
N GLY A 34 20.22 -4.17 -3.32
CA GLY A 34 20.98 -5.35 -2.90
C GLY A 34 20.18 -6.43 -2.19
N TYR A 35 18.90 -6.24 -1.88
CA TYR A 35 18.02 -7.23 -1.24
C TYR A 35 16.58 -7.11 -1.68
N VAL A 36 15.78 -8.17 -1.44
CA VAL A 36 14.33 -8.16 -1.68
C VAL A 36 13.61 -7.79 -0.38
N PRO A 37 12.87 -6.66 -0.33
CA PRO A 37 12.05 -6.32 0.83
C PRO A 37 10.93 -7.35 1.06
N CYS A 38 10.66 -7.68 2.32
CA CYS A 38 9.57 -8.60 2.67
C CYS A 38 8.21 -7.91 2.83
N PHE A 39 8.14 -6.58 2.75
CA PHE A 39 6.89 -5.84 2.88
C PHE A 39 6.28 -5.53 1.52
N ILE A 40 4.98 -5.83 1.38
CA ILE A 40 4.24 -5.64 0.14
C ILE A 40 2.92 -4.92 0.40
N ARG A 41 2.32 -4.38 -0.66
CA ARG A 41 0.93 -3.91 -0.70
C ARG A 41 0.26 -4.44 -1.96
N PHE A 42 -0.97 -4.94 -1.82
CA PHE A 42 -1.77 -5.36 -2.95
C PHE A 42 -2.33 -4.15 -3.72
N PRO A 43 -2.37 -4.14 -5.06
CA PRO A 43 -3.13 -3.16 -5.81
C PRO A 43 -4.59 -3.10 -5.35
N GLY A 44 -5.03 -1.92 -4.90
CA GLY A 44 -6.36 -1.72 -4.32
C GLY A 44 -6.54 -2.25 -2.89
N GLY A 45 -5.49 -2.78 -2.25
CA GLY A 45 -5.54 -3.37 -0.91
C GLY A 45 -6.15 -4.76 -0.86
N SER A 46 -6.06 -5.42 0.29
CA SER A 46 -6.60 -6.77 0.50
C SER A 46 -8.14 -6.82 0.47
N SER A 47 -8.80 -5.69 0.69
CA SER A 47 -10.27 -5.56 0.66
C SER A 47 -10.83 -5.21 -0.72
N ASN A 48 -10.01 -5.10 -1.78
CA ASN A 48 -10.53 -4.75 -3.09
C ASN A 48 -11.47 -5.84 -3.62
N THR A 49 -12.56 -5.42 -4.25
CA THR A 49 -13.56 -6.31 -4.84
C THR A 49 -13.36 -6.49 -6.34
N ILE A 50 -12.53 -5.64 -6.97
CA ILE A 50 -12.30 -5.67 -8.42
C ILE A 50 -11.57 -6.94 -8.83
N SER A 51 -10.66 -7.44 -7.99
CA SER A 51 -9.92 -8.69 -8.22
C SER A 51 -10.83 -9.90 -8.46
N ALA A 52 -12.00 -9.94 -7.80
CA ALA A 52 -12.98 -11.02 -7.97
C ALA A 52 -13.59 -11.08 -9.39
N SER A 53 -13.54 -9.98 -10.15
CA SER A 53 -14.00 -9.94 -11.55
C SER A 53 -13.03 -10.70 -12.48
N TYR A 54 -11.79 -10.88 -12.07
CA TYR A 54 -10.78 -11.65 -12.81
C TYR A 54 -10.69 -13.08 -12.28
N THR A 55 -10.57 -13.24 -10.97
CA THR A 55 -10.52 -14.55 -10.31
C THR A 55 -11.24 -14.48 -8.97
N ARG A 56 -12.39 -15.15 -8.89
CA ARG A 56 -13.19 -15.17 -7.67
C ARG A 56 -12.42 -15.84 -6.52
N GLY A 57 -12.44 -15.22 -5.35
CA GLY A 57 -11.76 -15.75 -4.16
C GLY A 57 -10.25 -15.53 -4.13
N ILE A 58 -9.67 -14.83 -5.11
CA ILE A 58 -8.23 -14.70 -5.24
C ILE A 58 -7.59 -14.00 -4.03
N MET A 59 -8.24 -12.98 -3.46
CA MET A 59 -7.67 -12.26 -2.32
C MET A 59 -7.59 -13.14 -1.07
N SER A 60 -8.59 -13.99 -0.81
CA SER A 60 -8.53 -14.97 0.30
C SER A 60 -7.38 -15.96 0.16
N THR A 61 -6.96 -16.26 -1.08
CA THR A 61 -5.81 -17.12 -1.35
C THR A 61 -4.52 -16.33 -1.24
N LEU A 62 -4.42 -15.19 -1.92
CA LEU A 62 -3.20 -14.38 -1.97
C LEU A 62 -2.76 -13.89 -0.59
N THR A 63 -3.69 -13.47 0.28
CA THR A 63 -3.33 -13.02 1.64
C THR A 63 -2.65 -14.11 2.47
N LYS A 64 -2.97 -15.38 2.23
CA LYS A 64 -2.31 -16.53 2.87
C LYS A 64 -1.00 -16.88 2.18
N GLU A 65 -1.01 -16.93 0.85
CA GLU A 65 0.14 -17.34 0.05
C GLU A 65 1.33 -16.38 0.18
N VAL A 66 1.08 -15.05 0.22
CA VAL A 66 2.18 -14.09 0.42
C VAL A 66 2.82 -14.27 1.79
N GLN A 67 2.03 -14.50 2.84
CA GLN A 67 2.57 -14.75 4.18
C GLN A 67 3.31 -16.09 4.27
N ALA A 68 2.78 -17.14 3.64
CA ALA A 68 3.46 -18.45 3.56
C ALA A 68 4.83 -18.36 2.84
N ARG A 69 4.99 -17.41 1.91
CA ARG A 69 6.25 -17.13 1.21
C ARG A 69 7.16 -16.13 1.92
N GLY A 70 6.82 -15.74 3.16
CA GLY A 70 7.64 -14.83 3.98
C GLY A 70 7.43 -13.35 3.73
N TYR A 71 6.41 -12.97 2.98
CA TYR A 71 6.03 -11.57 2.84
C TYR A 71 5.02 -11.16 3.90
N GLN A 72 5.11 -9.91 4.39
CA GLN A 72 4.06 -9.25 5.16
C GLN A 72 3.38 -8.22 4.25
N TYR A 73 2.07 -8.35 4.07
CA TYR A 73 1.32 -7.31 3.36
C TYR A 73 0.81 -6.25 4.32
N TYR A 74 0.69 -5.03 3.83
CA TYR A 74 0.12 -3.89 4.54
C TYR A 74 -1.01 -3.30 3.72
N ASP A 75 -2.13 -3.07 4.37
CA ASP A 75 -3.14 -2.13 3.93
C ASP A 75 -2.88 -0.78 4.61
N TRP A 76 -3.92 -0.06 4.98
CA TRP A 76 -3.84 1.23 5.66
C TRP A 76 -5.03 1.41 6.60
N ASN A 77 -4.89 2.26 7.61
CA ASN A 77 -6.00 2.72 8.45
C ASN A 77 -6.19 4.24 8.38
N GLY A 78 -5.43 4.92 7.52
CA GLY A 78 -5.59 6.31 7.15
C GLY A 78 -5.32 6.50 5.66
N SER A 79 -5.88 7.54 5.04
CA SER A 79 -5.66 7.85 3.63
C SER A 79 -5.67 9.36 3.41
N SER A 80 -4.74 9.87 2.60
CA SER A 80 -4.74 11.26 2.15
C SER A 80 -5.90 11.58 1.20
N GLY A 81 -6.52 10.54 0.61
CA GLY A 81 -7.59 10.72 -0.38
C GLY A 81 -7.10 11.09 -1.78
N ASP A 82 -5.81 10.98 -2.03
CA ASP A 82 -5.15 11.35 -3.28
C ASP A 82 -5.37 10.36 -4.44
N GLY A 83 -6.12 9.28 -4.21
CA GLY A 83 -6.63 8.45 -5.30
C GLY A 83 -7.50 9.24 -6.30
N ALA A 84 -8.18 10.29 -5.84
CA ALA A 84 -8.88 11.27 -6.66
C ALA A 84 -8.06 12.57 -6.81
N VAL A 85 -8.40 13.40 -7.80
CA VAL A 85 -7.85 14.75 -7.95
C VAL A 85 -8.37 15.63 -6.83
N ARG A 86 -7.46 16.18 -6.02
CA ARG A 86 -7.77 17.04 -4.86
C ARG A 86 -6.75 18.17 -4.75
N THR A 87 -7.13 19.25 -4.06
CA THR A 87 -6.18 20.32 -3.72
C THR A 87 -5.28 19.87 -2.56
N THR A 88 -4.14 20.53 -2.40
CA THR A 88 -3.20 20.31 -1.29
C THR A 88 -3.89 20.41 0.06
N GLU A 89 -4.74 21.45 0.25
CA GLU A 89 -5.47 21.67 1.50
C GLU A 89 -6.47 20.53 1.80
N GLN A 90 -7.14 20.00 0.78
CA GLN A 90 -8.07 18.87 0.94
C GLN A 90 -7.33 17.61 1.34
N LEU A 91 -6.14 17.37 0.78
CA LEU A 91 -5.30 16.24 1.12
C LEU A 91 -4.79 16.34 2.56
N VAL A 92 -4.31 17.52 2.96
CA VAL A 92 -3.87 17.77 4.35
C VAL A 92 -5.02 17.54 5.32
N ALA A 93 -6.19 18.16 5.08
CA ALA A 93 -7.35 18.03 5.96
C ALA A 93 -7.79 16.57 6.13
N GLN A 94 -7.80 15.80 5.05
CA GLN A 94 -8.17 14.40 5.11
C GLN A 94 -7.09 13.55 5.78
N ALA A 95 -5.83 13.73 5.39
CA ALA A 95 -4.72 12.95 5.94
C ALA A 95 -4.54 13.16 7.44
N THR A 96 -4.85 14.36 7.97
CA THR A 96 -4.72 14.72 9.39
C THR A 96 -5.96 14.43 10.23
N SER A 97 -6.99 13.79 9.68
CA SER A 97 -8.22 13.43 10.40
C SER A 97 -8.14 12.10 11.17
N PHE A 98 -7.06 11.37 11.07
CA PHE A 98 -6.87 10.08 11.72
C PHE A 98 -6.10 10.26 13.04
N HIS A 99 -6.58 9.61 14.12
CA HIS A 99 -6.03 9.81 15.47
C HIS A 99 -5.72 8.49 16.20
N ASP A 100 -5.61 7.38 15.46
CA ASP A 100 -5.23 6.09 16.03
C ASP A 100 -3.80 6.14 16.59
N ASN A 101 -3.50 5.31 17.59
CA ASN A 101 -2.15 5.23 18.16
C ASN A 101 -1.08 4.80 17.14
N ASN A 102 -1.46 4.02 16.14
CA ASN A 102 -0.61 3.63 15.03
C ASN A 102 -1.35 3.93 13.73
N ILE A 103 -0.73 4.69 12.85
CA ILE A 103 -1.31 5.10 11.57
C ILE A 103 -0.41 4.62 10.44
N VAL A 104 -1.00 3.88 9.50
CA VAL A 104 -0.43 3.58 8.19
C VAL A 104 -1.23 4.39 7.19
N LEU A 105 -0.66 5.50 6.74
CA LEU A 105 -1.32 6.46 5.84
C LEU A 105 -1.09 6.07 4.37
N LEU A 106 -2.17 5.85 3.61
CA LEU A 106 -2.09 5.65 2.16
C LEU A 106 -1.92 6.98 1.45
N SER A 107 -0.91 7.03 0.59
CA SER A 107 -0.67 8.09 -0.40
C SER A 107 -0.06 7.49 -1.65
N HIS A 108 -0.11 8.21 -2.78
CA HIS A 108 0.42 7.78 -4.06
C HIS A 108 1.56 8.70 -4.51
N ASP A 109 2.56 8.13 -5.17
CA ASP A 109 3.78 8.80 -5.66
C ASP A 109 3.91 8.82 -7.19
N SER A 110 2.82 8.62 -7.91
CA SER A 110 2.83 8.67 -9.37
C SER A 110 3.05 10.09 -9.90
N ALA A 111 3.53 10.21 -11.14
CA ALA A 111 3.91 11.47 -11.77
C ALA A 111 2.83 12.58 -11.80
N ALA A 112 1.55 12.23 -11.62
CA ALA A 112 0.44 13.19 -11.59
C ALA A 112 0.02 13.62 -10.17
N LYS A 113 0.85 13.38 -9.15
CA LYS A 113 0.53 13.60 -7.73
C LYS A 113 1.30 14.76 -7.09
N ASP A 114 1.48 15.86 -7.83
CA ASP A 114 2.19 17.05 -7.34
C ASP A 114 1.58 17.58 -6.04
N THR A 115 0.24 17.65 -5.95
CA THR A 115 -0.48 18.09 -4.73
C THR A 115 -0.24 17.16 -3.53
N THR A 116 0.01 15.86 -3.76
CA THR A 116 0.40 14.93 -2.69
C THR A 116 1.77 15.29 -2.14
N VAL A 117 2.73 15.58 -3.03
CA VAL A 117 4.09 16.01 -2.63
C VAL A 117 4.04 17.32 -1.86
N GLU A 118 3.25 18.29 -2.32
CA GLU A 118 3.06 19.58 -1.65
C GLU A 118 2.38 19.44 -0.27
N ALA A 119 1.50 18.45 -0.09
CA ALA A 119 0.80 18.21 1.16
C ALA A 119 1.69 17.54 2.24
N LEU A 120 2.68 16.75 1.82
CA LEU A 120 3.50 15.93 2.73
C LEU A 120 4.15 16.70 3.87
N PRO A 121 4.82 17.86 3.67
CA PRO A 121 5.42 18.60 4.76
C PRO A 121 4.40 18.97 5.85
N GLN A 122 3.24 19.46 5.47
CA GLN A 122 2.18 19.89 6.39
C GLN A 122 1.61 18.68 7.16
N ILE A 123 1.43 17.54 6.49
CA ILE A 123 0.98 16.29 7.13
C ILE A 123 1.99 15.81 8.18
N ILE A 124 3.29 15.83 7.83
CA ILE A 124 4.37 15.43 8.72
C ILE A 124 4.45 16.36 9.94
N GLU A 125 4.46 17.67 9.73
CA GLU A 125 4.50 18.67 10.79
C GLU A 125 3.29 18.54 11.74
N TYR A 126 2.10 18.34 11.18
CA TYR A 126 0.90 18.11 11.98
C TYR A 126 1.08 16.92 12.93
N TYR A 127 1.41 15.74 12.41
CA TYR A 127 1.53 14.55 13.24
C TYR A 127 2.69 14.66 14.25
N GLN A 128 3.80 15.28 13.89
CA GLN A 128 4.88 15.57 14.83
C GLN A 128 4.41 16.49 15.95
N SER A 129 3.63 17.53 15.66
CA SER A 129 3.04 18.43 16.67
C SER A 129 2.08 17.73 17.62
N GLN A 130 1.44 16.64 17.15
CA GLN A 130 0.57 15.78 17.97
C GLN A 130 1.33 14.70 18.74
N GLY A 131 2.66 14.67 18.68
CA GLY A 131 3.52 13.73 19.39
C GLY A 131 3.73 12.37 18.67
N TYR A 132 3.31 12.23 17.43
CA TYR A 132 3.60 11.02 16.66
C TYR A 132 5.07 10.96 16.23
N VAL A 133 5.58 9.74 16.17
CA VAL A 133 6.93 9.44 15.68
C VAL A 133 6.83 8.68 14.36
N PHE A 134 7.45 9.22 13.32
CA PHE A 134 7.56 8.54 12.04
C PHE A 134 8.64 7.46 12.10
N LYS A 135 8.31 6.27 11.61
CA LYS A 135 9.22 5.13 11.56
C LYS A 135 9.14 4.43 10.21
N ALA A 136 10.26 3.89 9.77
CA ALA A 136 10.25 2.90 8.70
C ALA A 136 9.56 1.61 9.19
N LEU A 137 8.95 0.86 8.27
CA LEU A 137 8.40 -0.45 8.60
C LEU A 137 9.51 -1.45 8.94
N ASP A 138 9.33 -2.19 10.01
CA ASP A 138 10.16 -3.30 10.45
C ASP A 138 9.28 -4.49 10.89
N LEU A 139 9.89 -5.60 11.33
CA LEU A 139 9.18 -6.80 11.73
C LEU A 139 8.33 -6.64 13.01
N ASN A 140 8.50 -5.55 13.76
CA ASN A 140 7.74 -5.22 14.96
C ASN A 140 6.70 -4.12 14.71
N SER A 141 6.62 -3.63 13.48
CA SER A 141 5.67 -2.56 13.12
C SER A 141 4.24 -3.05 13.23
N TYR A 142 3.34 -2.13 13.66
CA TYR A 142 1.91 -2.35 13.59
C TYR A 142 1.47 -2.69 12.18
N VAL A 143 0.72 -3.76 12.03
CA VAL A 143 0.23 -4.25 10.73
C VAL A 143 -1.22 -3.82 10.54
N ALA A 144 -1.47 -2.96 9.56
CA ALA A 144 -2.82 -2.60 9.15
C ALA A 144 -3.32 -3.60 8.09
N HIS A 145 -4.34 -4.37 8.42
CA HIS A 145 -5.05 -5.25 7.48
C HIS A 145 -6.51 -4.84 7.37
N HIS A 146 -7.01 -4.80 6.15
CA HIS A 146 -8.45 -4.72 5.88
C HIS A 146 -9.10 -6.10 5.99
N GLY A 147 -10.43 -6.15 6.16
CA GLY A 147 -11.20 -7.36 5.94
C GLY A 147 -11.16 -7.77 4.46
N VAL A 148 -10.89 -9.04 4.19
CA VAL A 148 -10.81 -9.55 2.82
C VAL A 148 -12.21 -9.67 2.23
N ASN A 149 -12.43 -9.03 1.07
CA ASN A 149 -13.67 -9.06 0.30
C ASN A 149 -13.40 -9.70 -1.06
N ASN A 150 -14.02 -10.84 -1.35
CA ASN A 150 -13.83 -11.56 -2.63
C ASN A 150 -15.11 -11.63 -3.45
#